data_296525041756d0d48be7c0d23fd6c891
#
_entry.id   296525041756d0d48be7c0d23fd6c891
#
_cell.length_a   1.000
_cell.length_b   1.000
_cell.length_c   1.000
_cell.angle_alpha   90.00
_cell.angle_beta   90.00
_cell.angle_gamma   90.00
#
_symmetry.space_group_name_H-M   'P 1'
#
loop_
_entity.id
_entity.type
_entity.pdbx_description
1 polymer ?
#
loop_
_entity_poly.entity_id
_entity_poly.type
_entity_poly.pdbx_seq_one_letter_code
_entity_poly.pdbx_strand_id
1 'polypeptide(L)'
;MHSRLNSRAWRGAMVAAAIATGAALAVAGRAVAQQQNFDNVEIDTVKVRDNVYMLVGAGGNTTVFTGSDGIMVVDTQFAPLSTKILSAIRAISDGPIRYIVNTHVHGDHIGGNESISKAGHFRAGGNVVGDLGAAATATAAIIAHENVLKRLSADPPAGQPQVPFAAWPTETYITKKREFLFNGEAVQIIHEPDAHTDGDSLVFFRKADVLATGDLFTTVMYPFIDAANGGTIDGYINALNAIMDITVASNVNEGGTMVIPGHGRLSDEQDVTEYRNMATIVRDRIKEYVKRGMTLEQVKAKKPTLDFDPRYGSDSGIWTTSMFVETIYKQMVAANPPTKPTQSKNQPKSSGK
;
A
#
# COMPACT_ATOMS: atom_id res chain seq x y z
N MET A 1 -42.64 -1.28 1.90
CA MET A 1 -42.28 -0.73 0.57
C MET A 1 -40.77 -0.72 0.50
N HIS A 2 -40.18 -1.77 -0.09
CA HIS A 2 -38.73 -1.94 -0.17
C HIS A 2 -38.24 -1.37 -1.51
N SER A 3 -37.51 -0.28 -1.46
CA SER A 3 -36.82 0.23 -2.65
C SER A 3 -35.51 -0.55 -2.84
N ARG A 4 -35.46 -1.36 -3.90
CA ARG A 4 -34.24 -2.03 -4.34
C ARG A 4 -33.32 -0.97 -4.95
N LEU A 5 -32.22 -0.65 -4.27
CA LEU A 5 -31.13 0.16 -4.82
C LEU A 5 -30.38 -0.66 -5.88
N ASN A 6 -30.35 -0.09 -7.07
CA ASN A 6 -29.76 -0.69 -8.28
C ASN A 6 -28.23 -0.82 -8.17
N SER A 7 -27.74 -2.04 -8.06
CA SER A 7 -26.30 -2.40 -8.00
C SER A 7 -25.56 -2.32 -9.35
N ARG A 8 -26.06 -1.60 -10.35
CA ARG A 8 -25.50 -1.57 -11.72
C ARG A 8 -24.67 -0.34 -12.10
N ALA A 9 -24.57 0.67 -11.23
CA ALA A 9 -23.90 1.94 -11.57
C ALA A 9 -22.39 1.99 -11.26
N TRP A 10 -21.81 1.01 -10.58
CA TRP A 10 -20.42 1.04 -10.11
C TRP A 10 -19.38 0.32 -10.98
N ARG A 11 -19.78 -0.14 -12.17
CA ARG A 11 -18.86 -0.85 -13.08
C ARG A 11 -18.13 0.02 -14.12
N GLY A 12 -18.24 1.33 -14.03
CA GLY A 12 -17.83 2.23 -15.12
C GLY A 12 -16.58 3.10 -14.92
N ALA A 13 -15.94 3.11 -13.75
CA ALA A 13 -14.82 4.02 -13.50
C ALA A 13 -13.62 3.33 -12.83
N MET A 14 -13.23 2.13 -13.28
CA MET A 14 -11.90 1.62 -12.96
C MET A 14 -10.91 2.14 -14.00
N VAL A 15 -10.28 3.27 -13.70
CA VAL A 15 -9.15 3.79 -14.45
C VAL A 15 -7.91 3.05 -14.01
N ALA A 16 -7.35 2.24 -14.89
CA ALA A 16 -6.07 1.56 -14.64
C ALA A 16 -4.96 2.61 -14.56
N ALA A 17 -4.40 2.82 -13.38
CA ALA A 17 -3.20 3.62 -13.18
C ALA A 17 -2.00 2.86 -13.74
N ALA A 18 -1.39 3.35 -14.82
CA ALA A 18 -0.17 2.79 -15.37
C ALA A 18 1.03 3.27 -14.55
N ILE A 19 1.51 2.46 -13.61
CA ILE A 19 2.84 2.62 -13.03
C ILE A 19 3.80 1.79 -13.89
N ALA A 20 4.67 2.46 -14.64
CA ALA A 20 5.71 1.80 -15.39
C ALA A 20 6.84 1.40 -14.44
N THR A 21 6.92 0.13 -14.08
CA THR A 21 8.11 -0.44 -13.46
C THR A 21 8.63 -1.60 -14.31
N GLY A 22 9.90 -1.51 -14.65
CA GLY A 22 10.64 -2.20 -15.65
C GLY A 22 10.51 -3.72 -15.72
N ALA A 23 10.23 -4.18 -16.94
CA ALA A 23 10.80 -5.38 -17.51
C ALA A 23 11.19 -5.06 -18.96
N ALA A 24 12.48 -4.97 -19.23
CA ALA A 24 13.02 -4.79 -20.54
C ALA A 24 12.69 -6.00 -21.43
N LEU A 25 11.82 -5.79 -22.42
CA LEU A 25 11.83 -6.54 -23.66
C LEU A 25 11.56 -5.54 -24.79
N ALA A 26 12.61 -5.31 -25.59
CA ALA A 26 12.58 -4.48 -26.77
C ALA A 26 11.63 -5.09 -27.81
N VAL A 27 10.47 -4.49 -27.98
CA VAL A 27 9.70 -4.57 -29.23
C VAL A 27 9.32 -3.13 -29.57
N ALA A 28 9.86 -2.66 -30.70
CA ALA A 28 9.58 -1.35 -31.25
C ALA A 28 8.10 -1.27 -31.64
N GLY A 29 7.29 -0.73 -30.76
CA GLY A 29 5.95 -0.29 -30.99
C GLY A 29 5.74 0.91 -30.06
N ARG A 30 5.55 2.09 -30.63
CA ARG A 30 5.16 3.29 -29.87
C ARG A 30 3.84 3.02 -29.14
N ALA A 31 3.90 2.46 -27.93
CA ALA A 31 2.82 2.57 -26.99
C ALA A 31 2.80 4.03 -26.58
N VAL A 32 1.85 4.80 -27.10
CA VAL A 32 1.46 6.08 -26.51
C VAL A 32 0.96 5.71 -25.12
N ALA A 33 1.76 5.97 -24.10
CA ALA A 33 1.30 5.90 -22.71
C ALA A 33 0.07 6.82 -22.64
N GLN A 34 -1.10 6.24 -22.45
CA GLN A 34 -2.34 6.99 -22.27
C GLN A 34 -2.17 7.77 -20.98
N GLN A 35 -1.87 9.05 -21.09
CA GLN A 35 -1.69 9.94 -19.96
C GLN A 35 -3.02 9.94 -19.20
N GLN A 36 -3.00 9.46 -17.96
CA GLN A 36 -4.19 9.42 -17.12
C GLN A 36 -4.74 10.85 -16.97
N ASN A 37 -6.01 11.05 -17.36
CA ASN A 37 -6.65 12.35 -17.23
C ASN A 37 -7.25 12.48 -15.82
N PHE A 38 -6.66 13.35 -15.00
CA PHE A 38 -7.10 13.63 -13.64
C PHE A 38 -8.14 14.77 -13.56
N ASP A 39 -8.47 15.45 -14.66
CA ASP A 39 -9.35 16.62 -14.65
C ASP A 39 -10.76 16.28 -14.15
N ASN A 40 -11.26 15.10 -14.54
CA ASN A 40 -12.59 14.63 -14.17
C ASN A 40 -12.63 13.80 -12.87
N VAL A 41 -11.48 13.62 -12.19
CA VAL A 41 -11.44 12.92 -10.92
C VAL A 41 -12.01 13.83 -9.84
N GLU A 42 -13.01 13.38 -9.12
CA GLU A 42 -13.53 14.01 -7.92
C GLU A 42 -12.89 13.38 -6.67
N ILE A 43 -12.81 14.11 -5.58
CA ILE A 43 -12.36 13.61 -4.28
C ILE A 43 -13.58 13.46 -3.39
N ASP A 44 -13.98 12.22 -3.17
CA ASP A 44 -15.04 11.89 -2.25
C ASP A 44 -14.52 11.90 -0.81
N THR A 45 -15.30 12.49 0.10
CA THR A 45 -14.97 12.56 1.53
C THR A 45 -15.91 11.66 2.33
N VAL A 46 -15.35 10.65 2.98
CA VAL A 46 -16.06 9.74 3.86
C VAL A 46 -15.67 10.02 5.30
N LYS A 47 -16.64 10.41 6.15
CA LYS A 47 -16.40 10.49 7.59
C LYS A 47 -16.33 9.07 8.16
N VAL A 48 -15.19 8.69 8.73
CA VAL A 48 -14.95 7.34 9.27
C VAL A 48 -15.40 7.29 10.73
N ARG A 49 -14.80 8.12 11.57
CA ARG A 49 -15.17 8.29 12.99
C ARG A 49 -14.71 9.66 13.47
N ASP A 50 -15.47 10.25 14.38
CA ASP A 50 -15.19 11.52 15.07
C ASP A 50 -14.46 12.54 14.16
N ASN A 51 -13.16 12.60 14.25
CA ASN A 51 -12.26 13.51 13.57
C ASN A 51 -11.34 12.81 12.56
N VAL A 52 -11.66 11.57 12.16
CA VAL A 52 -10.95 10.81 11.12
C VAL A 52 -11.82 10.67 9.87
N TYR A 53 -11.25 11.00 8.72
CA TYR A 53 -11.90 10.99 7.42
C TYR A 53 -11.05 10.20 6.42
N MET A 54 -11.69 9.59 5.43
CA MET A 54 -11.07 8.96 4.27
C MET A 54 -11.41 9.77 3.03
N LEU A 55 -10.41 10.18 2.26
CA LEU A 55 -10.57 10.81 0.96
C LEU A 55 -10.30 9.77 -0.13
N VAL A 56 -11.24 9.61 -1.04
CA VAL A 56 -11.18 8.66 -2.16
C VAL A 56 -11.02 9.44 -3.46
N GLY A 57 -10.04 9.09 -4.25
CA GLY A 57 -9.76 9.69 -5.57
C GLY A 57 -9.32 8.64 -6.58
N ALA A 58 -8.32 8.96 -7.41
CA ALA A 58 -7.79 8.02 -8.41
C ALA A 58 -6.53 7.26 -7.95
N GLY A 59 -5.88 7.71 -6.87
CA GLY A 59 -4.75 7.02 -6.25
C GLY A 59 -5.19 6.18 -5.05
N GLY A 60 -4.25 5.93 -4.14
CA GLY A 60 -4.56 5.31 -2.86
C GLY A 60 -5.45 6.21 -2.00
N ASN A 61 -6.19 5.62 -1.07
CA ASN A 61 -6.98 6.39 -0.12
C ASN A 61 -6.09 7.27 0.75
N THR A 62 -6.53 8.51 1.00
CA THR A 62 -5.87 9.42 1.94
C THR A 62 -6.65 9.46 3.24
N THR A 63 -5.98 9.27 4.38
CA THR A 63 -6.61 9.48 5.70
C THR A 63 -6.32 10.89 6.18
N VAL A 64 -7.35 11.58 6.68
CA VAL A 64 -7.25 12.91 7.28
C VAL A 64 -7.69 12.84 8.73
N PHE A 65 -6.79 13.17 9.64
CA PHE A 65 -7.03 13.23 11.07
C PHE A 65 -6.91 14.67 11.56
N THR A 66 -8.00 15.21 12.15
CA THR A 66 -8.10 16.63 12.52
C THR A 66 -8.24 16.81 14.04
N GLY A 67 -7.87 17.99 14.56
CA GLY A 67 -8.08 18.35 15.95
C GLY A 67 -7.38 19.65 16.33
N SER A 68 -7.23 19.88 17.65
CA SER A 68 -6.65 21.13 18.22
C SER A 68 -5.19 21.36 17.83
N ASP A 69 -4.41 20.32 17.62
CA ASP A 69 -3.00 20.44 17.26
C ASP A 69 -2.79 20.69 15.76
N GLY A 70 -3.83 20.47 14.96
CA GLY A 70 -3.83 20.61 13.51
C GLY A 70 -4.28 19.35 12.80
N ILE A 71 -3.77 19.15 11.58
CA ILE A 71 -4.14 18.07 10.68
C ILE A 71 -2.93 17.15 10.45
N MET A 72 -3.18 15.84 10.52
CA MET A 72 -2.31 14.80 10.00
C MET A 72 -2.95 14.18 8.76
N VAL A 73 -2.15 13.96 7.73
CA VAL A 73 -2.56 13.31 6.49
C VAL A 73 -1.77 12.02 6.34
N VAL A 74 -2.44 10.90 6.06
CA VAL A 74 -1.77 9.64 5.72
C VAL A 74 -1.97 9.41 4.24
N ASP A 75 -0.87 9.37 3.50
CA ASP A 75 -0.76 9.32 2.05
C ASP A 75 -1.39 10.53 1.31
N THR A 76 -0.96 10.77 0.09
CA THR A 76 -1.23 12.02 -0.62
C THR A 76 -1.68 11.83 -2.08
N GLN A 77 -1.96 10.61 -2.48
CA GLN A 77 -2.36 10.23 -3.85
C GLN A 77 -1.38 10.71 -4.92
N PHE A 78 -1.85 10.88 -6.16
CA PHE A 78 -1.06 11.38 -7.28
C PHE A 78 -0.87 12.91 -7.22
N ALA A 79 0.28 13.40 -7.67
CA ALA A 79 0.61 14.83 -7.70
C ALA A 79 -0.45 15.73 -8.39
N PRO A 80 -1.05 15.36 -9.53
CA PRO A 80 -2.08 16.19 -10.17
C PRO A 80 -3.35 16.38 -9.34
N LEU A 81 -3.61 15.51 -8.36
CA LEU A 81 -4.78 15.60 -7.49
C LEU A 81 -4.58 16.52 -6.28
N SER A 82 -3.36 16.99 -6.02
CA SER A 82 -3.00 17.72 -4.79
C SER A 82 -3.92 18.91 -4.50
N THR A 83 -4.29 19.70 -5.51
CA THR A 83 -5.18 20.86 -5.31
C THR A 83 -6.59 20.42 -4.89
N LYS A 84 -7.10 19.33 -5.47
CA LYS A 84 -8.43 18.78 -5.13
C LYS A 84 -8.42 18.17 -3.72
N ILE A 85 -7.34 17.45 -3.37
CA ILE A 85 -7.13 16.89 -2.03
C ILE A 85 -7.06 18.01 -0.99
N LEU A 86 -6.27 19.08 -1.25
CA LEU A 86 -6.20 20.24 -0.36
C LEU A 86 -7.57 20.91 -0.18
N SER A 87 -8.35 21.04 -1.25
CA SER A 87 -9.71 21.59 -1.18
C SER A 87 -10.62 20.72 -0.30
N ALA A 88 -10.54 19.39 -0.42
CA ALA A 88 -11.29 18.45 0.42
C ALA A 88 -10.85 18.53 1.90
N ILE A 89 -9.55 18.62 2.17
CA ILE A 89 -9.02 18.81 3.52
C ILE A 89 -9.53 20.12 4.12
N ARG A 90 -9.53 21.22 3.37
CA ARG A 90 -10.01 22.52 3.84
C ARG A 90 -11.52 22.58 4.07
N ALA A 91 -12.29 21.76 3.35
CA ALA A 91 -13.72 21.58 3.62
C ALA A 91 -13.99 20.85 4.95
N ILE A 92 -13.01 20.06 5.45
CA ILE A 92 -13.09 19.38 6.74
C ILE A 92 -12.59 20.27 7.88
N SER A 93 -11.45 20.97 7.69
CA SER A 93 -10.78 21.73 8.75
C SER A 93 -9.87 22.83 8.19
N ASP A 94 -9.93 24.02 8.82
CA ASP A 94 -9.02 25.14 8.54
C ASP A 94 -7.69 25.03 9.32
N GLY A 95 -7.54 23.99 10.15
CA GLY A 95 -6.33 23.75 10.93
C GLY A 95 -5.08 23.60 10.05
N PRO A 96 -3.88 23.90 10.58
CA PRO A 96 -2.64 23.72 9.82
C PRO A 96 -2.34 22.22 9.63
N ILE A 97 -1.94 21.82 8.42
CA ILE A 97 -1.38 20.50 8.18
C ILE A 97 -0.01 20.44 8.84
N ARG A 98 0.17 19.56 9.83
CA ARG A 98 1.40 19.41 10.61
C ARG A 98 2.25 18.25 10.12
N TYR A 99 1.60 17.14 9.79
CA TYR A 99 2.23 15.90 9.45
C TYR A 99 1.62 15.29 8.20
N ILE A 100 2.49 14.73 7.38
CA ILE A 100 2.17 13.75 6.35
C ILE A 100 2.83 12.45 6.79
N VAL A 101 2.12 11.34 6.80
CA VAL A 101 2.69 10.01 7.02
C VAL A 101 2.56 9.23 5.72
N ASN A 102 3.67 8.75 5.17
CA ASN A 102 3.61 7.87 4.02
C ASN A 102 3.63 6.41 4.47
N THR A 103 2.64 5.66 4.00
CA THR A 103 2.57 4.23 4.27
C THR A 103 3.66 3.47 3.54
N HIS A 104 3.96 3.82 2.29
CA HIS A 104 5.00 3.19 1.47
C HIS A 104 5.45 4.10 0.31
N VAL A 105 6.25 3.58 -0.64
CA VAL A 105 7.01 4.38 -1.62
C VAL A 105 6.26 4.66 -2.94
N HIS A 106 5.09 4.07 -3.20
CA HIS A 106 4.45 4.17 -4.51
C HIS A 106 3.89 5.57 -4.81
N GLY A 107 3.94 5.94 -6.09
CA GLY A 107 3.64 7.30 -6.55
C GLY A 107 2.19 7.74 -6.34
N ASP A 108 1.26 6.82 -6.25
CA ASP A 108 -0.15 7.07 -5.94
C ASP A 108 -0.44 7.18 -4.43
N HIS A 109 0.61 7.12 -3.60
CA HIS A 109 0.57 7.38 -2.16
C HIS A 109 1.42 8.58 -1.76
N ILE A 110 2.50 8.87 -2.50
CA ILE A 110 3.43 9.96 -2.16
C ILE A 110 3.40 11.14 -3.14
N GLY A 111 2.68 11.02 -4.24
CA GLY A 111 2.74 11.98 -5.35
C GLY A 111 2.38 13.41 -4.94
N GLY A 112 1.44 13.59 -4.02
CA GLY A 112 1.03 14.90 -3.50
C GLY A 112 1.92 15.47 -2.40
N ASN A 113 2.94 14.74 -1.92
CA ASN A 113 3.79 15.13 -0.79
C ASN A 113 4.29 16.57 -0.87
N GLU A 114 4.92 16.93 -1.98
CA GLU A 114 5.50 18.27 -2.16
C GLU A 114 4.45 19.37 -2.02
N SER A 115 3.32 19.23 -2.72
CA SER A 115 2.27 20.25 -2.74
C SER A 115 1.55 20.35 -1.39
N ILE A 116 1.25 19.22 -0.76
CA ILE A 116 0.52 19.17 0.51
C ILE A 116 1.43 19.61 1.66
N SER A 117 2.72 19.23 1.67
CA SER A 117 3.67 19.68 2.68
C SER A 117 3.88 21.21 2.62
N LYS A 118 4.00 21.80 1.43
CA LYS A 118 4.12 23.25 1.24
C LYS A 118 2.89 24.03 1.68
N ALA A 119 1.71 23.42 1.63
CA ALA A 119 0.45 24.01 2.13
C ALA A 119 0.30 23.88 3.65
N GLY A 120 1.19 23.14 4.32
CA GLY A 120 1.21 22.92 5.76
C GLY A 120 2.26 23.75 6.48
N HIS A 121 2.26 23.64 7.82
CA HIS A 121 3.24 24.32 8.69
C HIS A 121 3.65 23.38 9.82
N PHE A 122 4.93 23.02 9.86
CA PHE A 122 5.50 22.33 11.01
C PHE A 122 5.74 23.35 12.14
N ARG A 123 5.35 23.01 13.36
CA ARG A 123 5.67 23.78 14.55
C ARG A 123 6.84 23.11 15.24
N ALA A 124 8.04 23.66 15.11
CA ALA A 124 9.15 23.24 15.95
C ALA A 124 8.76 23.47 17.42
N GLY A 125 8.65 22.41 18.20
CA GLY A 125 8.44 22.51 19.64
C GLY A 125 9.72 23.01 20.30
N GLY A 126 9.62 24.05 21.13
CA GLY A 126 10.72 24.56 21.94
C GLY A 126 10.68 26.07 22.11
N ASN A 127 11.23 26.56 23.23
CA ASN A 127 11.39 27.99 23.56
C ASN A 127 12.48 28.62 22.68
N VAL A 128 12.36 28.55 21.36
CA VAL A 128 13.32 29.18 20.47
C VAL A 128 12.82 30.60 20.15
N VAL A 129 13.42 31.60 20.82
CA VAL A 129 13.18 33.01 20.60
C VAL A 129 14.21 33.51 19.58
N GLY A 130 13.75 34.20 18.54
CA GLY A 130 14.62 34.87 17.53
C GLY A 130 14.37 34.41 16.10
N ASP A 131 15.27 34.75 15.19
CA ASP A 131 15.20 34.52 13.74
C ASP A 131 15.01 33.04 13.28
N LEU A 132 15.04 32.09 14.20
CA LEU A 132 14.56 30.73 13.96
C LEU A 132 13.04 30.67 13.70
N GLY A 133 12.30 31.76 13.95
CA GLY A 133 10.91 31.93 13.51
C GLY A 133 10.73 31.83 12.00
N ALA A 134 11.72 32.20 11.19
CA ALA A 134 11.69 32.01 9.74
C ALA A 134 11.90 30.53 9.32
N ALA A 135 12.67 29.76 10.08
CA ALA A 135 12.75 28.31 9.91
C ALA A 135 11.48 27.58 10.43
N ALA A 136 10.69 28.24 11.29
CA ALA A 136 9.37 27.75 11.75
C ALA A 136 8.25 27.94 10.71
N THR A 137 8.52 28.53 9.55
CA THR A 137 7.67 28.47 8.35
C THR A 137 7.96 27.23 7.51
N ALA A 138 8.65 26.23 8.12
CA ALA A 138 8.90 24.97 7.47
C ALA A 138 7.56 24.29 7.09
N THR A 139 7.57 23.68 5.95
CA THR A 139 6.48 22.83 5.41
C THR A 139 6.02 21.77 6.44
N ALA A 140 4.87 21.14 6.26
CA ALA A 140 4.49 20.00 7.08
C ALA A 140 5.59 18.93 7.06
N ALA A 141 5.84 18.29 8.21
CA ALA A 141 6.80 17.21 8.29
C ALA A 141 6.27 15.98 7.56
N ILE A 142 7.11 15.33 6.75
CA ILE A 142 6.80 14.07 6.06
C ILE A 142 7.49 12.94 6.82
N ILE A 143 6.70 12.03 7.38
CA ILE A 143 7.16 10.90 8.19
C ILE A 143 7.01 9.61 7.38
N ALA A 144 8.06 8.78 7.35
CA ALA A 144 8.00 7.44 6.77
C ALA A 144 9.03 6.51 7.40
N HIS A 145 8.93 5.20 7.14
CA HIS A 145 10.03 4.29 7.45
C HIS A 145 11.27 4.64 6.60
N GLU A 146 12.49 4.40 7.15
CA GLU A 146 13.73 4.76 6.45
C GLU A 146 13.87 4.08 5.08
N ASN A 147 13.27 2.90 4.88
CA ASN A 147 13.31 2.21 3.60
C ASN A 147 12.57 2.99 2.50
N VAL A 148 11.51 3.74 2.83
CA VAL A 148 10.87 4.66 1.89
C VAL A 148 11.86 5.73 1.43
N LEU A 149 12.59 6.36 2.35
CA LEU A 149 13.62 7.36 2.01
C LEU A 149 14.74 6.72 1.17
N LYS A 150 15.22 5.52 1.55
CA LYS A 150 16.24 4.80 0.77
C LYS A 150 15.80 4.54 -0.67
N ARG A 151 14.53 4.16 -0.88
CA ARG A 151 13.98 3.94 -2.23
C ARG A 151 13.85 5.23 -3.01
N LEU A 152 13.37 6.31 -2.39
CA LEU A 152 13.21 7.62 -3.03
C LEU A 152 14.54 8.30 -3.38
N SER A 153 15.58 8.07 -2.56
CA SER A 153 16.91 8.65 -2.77
C SER A 153 17.82 7.82 -3.70
N ALA A 154 17.42 6.60 -4.05
CA ALA A 154 18.13 5.80 -5.03
C ALA A 154 17.99 6.40 -6.45
N ASP A 155 18.94 6.08 -7.33
CA ASP A 155 18.83 6.46 -8.72
C ASP A 155 17.56 5.87 -9.34
N PRO A 156 16.75 6.68 -10.03
CA PRO A 156 15.52 6.20 -10.61
C PRO A 156 15.81 5.21 -11.74
N PRO A 157 14.88 4.29 -12.03
CA PRO A 157 14.98 3.44 -13.21
C PRO A 157 15.20 4.28 -14.48
N ALA A 158 15.95 3.73 -15.44
CA ALA A 158 16.26 4.42 -16.68
C ALA A 158 15.01 4.98 -17.37
N GLY A 159 15.02 6.27 -17.65
CA GLY A 159 13.93 6.99 -18.31
C GLY A 159 12.82 7.49 -17.35
N GLN A 160 12.94 7.26 -16.06
CA GLN A 160 12.03 7.84 -15.06
C GLN A 160 12.67 9.09 -14.41
N PRO A 161 11.88 10.15 -14.12
CA PRO A 161 12.38 11.30 -13.39
C PRO A 161 12.62 10.93 -11.92
N GLN A 162 13.63 11.59 -11.31
CA GLN A 162 13.81 11.54 -9.86
C GLN A 162 12.60 12.17 -9.16
N VAL A 163 12.12 11.55 -8.09
CA VAL A 163 11.13 12.17 -7.21
C VAL A 163 11.73 13.45 -6.61
N PRO A 164 11.04 14.61 -6.68
CA PRO A 164 11.56 15.86 -6.16
C PRO A 164 11.96 15.76 -4.69
N PHE A 165 13.11 16.31 -4.31
CA PHE A 165 13.60 16.31 -2.92
C PHE A 165 12.55 16.87 -1.92
N ALA A 166 11.76 17.86 -2.33
CA ALA A 166 10.70 18.44 -1.51
C ALA A 166 9.53 17.45 -1.20
N ALA A 167 9.48 16.31 -1.90
CA ALA A 167 8.51 15.24 -1.64
C ALA A 167 9.07 14.12 -0.75
N TRP A 168 10.35 14.16 -0.39
CA TRP A 168 10.99 13.12 0.41
C TRP A 168 10.62 13.24 1.89
N PRO A 169 10.64 12.12 2.64
CA PRO A 169 10.49 12.15 4.09
C PRO A 169 11.49 13.09 4.75
N THR A 170 11.00 14.01 5.58
CA THR A 170 11.81 14.91 6.39
C THR A 170 12.14 14.31 7.76
N GLU A 171 11.34 13.33 8.18
CA GLU A 171 11.55 12.55 9.40
C GLU A 171 11.40 11.06 9.09
N THR A 172 12.41 10.28 9.44
CA THR A 172 12.34 8.81 9.28
C THR A 172 12.38 8.11 10.64
N TYR A 173 11.88 6.88 10.67
CA TYR A 173 12.03 5.97 11.81
C TYR A 173 12.55 4.61 11.31
N ILE A 174 13.26 3.89 12.22
CA ILE A 174 13.94 2.62 11.93
C ILE A 174 13.49 1.49 12.83
N THR A 175 12.63 1.79 13.79
CA THR A 175 12.12 0.84 14.77
C THR A 175 10.85 0.16 14.26
N LYS A 176 10.47 -0.96 14.87
CA LYS A 176 9.17 -1.61 14.55
C LYS A 176 7.99 -0.66 14.73
N LYS A 177 8.04 0.29 15.66
CA LYS A 177 6.97 1.23 15.94
C LYS A 177 7.50 2.60 16.33
N ARG A 178 6.85 3.65 15.80
CA ARG A 178 6.93 5.04 16.28
C ARG A 178 5.57 5.42 16.87
N GLU A 179 5.56 6.09 18.00
CA GLU A 179 4.33 6.54 18.65
C GLU A 179 4.50 7.96 19.18
N PHE A 180 3.46 8.77 19.08
CA PHE A 180 3.42 10.12 19.66
C PHE A 180 1.97 10.58 19.90
N LEU A 181 1.81 11.59 20.76
CA LEU A 181 0.51 12.19 21.03
C LEU A 181 0.21 13.29 20.01
N PHE A 182 -0.98 13.25 19.43
CA PHE A 182 -1.47 14.27 18.50
C PHE A 182 -2.99 14.36 18.58
N ASN A 183 -3.54 15.58 18.64
CA ASN A 183 -4.99 15.82 18.80
C ASN A 183 -5.63 15.09 19.98
N GLY A 184 -4.87 14.94 21.08
CA GLY A 184 -5.36 14.33 22.32
C GLY A 184 -5.46 12.79 22.30
N GLU A 185 -4.82 12.14 21.32
CA GLU A 185 -4.71 10.68 21.30
C GLU A 185 -3.31 10.19 20.87
N ALA A 186 -3.03 8.92 21.15
CA ALA A 186 -1.82 8.27 20.68
C ALA A 186 -1.98 7.81 19.23
N VAL A 187 -1.09 8.29 18.35
CA VAL A 187 -0.96 7.83 16.98
C VAL A 187 0.23 6.87 16.91
N GLN A 188 0.00 5.65 16.44
CA GLN A 188 1.02 4.62 16.27
C GLN A 188 1.31 4.42 14.78
N ILE A 189 2.57 4.53 14.39
CA ILE A 189 3.05 4.17 13.05
C ILE A 189 3.85 2.87 13.21
N ILE A 190 3.41 1.79 12.56
CA ILE A 190 3.92 0.45 12.77
C ILE A 190 4.48 -0.06 11.45
N HIS A 191 5.78 -0.38 11.43
CA HIS A 191 6.44 -0.93 10.26
C HIS A 191 6.12 -2.42 10.07
N GLU A 192 5.72 -2.79 8.86
CA GLU A 192 5.52 -4.17 8.42
C GLU A 192 6.53 -4.52 7.32
N PRO A 193 7.59 -5.27 7.66
CA PRO A 193 8.67 -5.55 6.73
C PRO A 193 8.27 -6.56 5.66
N ASP A 194 8.90 -6.44 4.49
CA ASP A 194 8.87 -7.42 3.39
C ASP A 194 7.46 -7.82 2.93
N ALA A 195 6.47 -6.93 3.08
CA ALA A 195 5.06 -7.20 2.79
C ALA A 195 4.66 -6.79 1.36
N HIS A 196 3.99 -5.65 1.18
CA HIS A 196 3.74 -5.05 -0.13
C HIS A 196 5.04 -4.48 -0.71
N THR A 197 5.78 -3.75 0.14
CA THR A 197 7.18 -3.31 -0.04
C THR A 197 7.99 -3.63 1.22
N ASP A 198 9.25 -3.18 1.29
CA ASP A 198 10.07 -3.27 2.51
C ASP A 198 9.92 -2.05 3.44
N GLY A 199 9.13 -1.04 3.03
CA GLY A 199 8.94 0.21 3.76
C GLY A 199 7.54 0.40 4.33
N ASP A 200 6.70 -0.61 4.28
CA ASP A 200 5.27 -0.47 4.60
C ASP A 200 5.02 -0.09 6.07
N SER A 201 4.03 0.75 6.26
CA SER A 201 3.63 1.26 7.58
C SER A 201 2.12 1.25 7.75
N LEU A 202 1.65 0.74 8.87
CA LEU A 202 0.30 0.92 9.38
C LEU A 202 0.23 2.21 10.21
N VAL A 203 -0.88 2.92 10.17
CA VAL A 203 -1.12 4.10 11.03
C VAL A 203 -2.38 3.90 11.85
N PHE A 204 -2.22 3.74 13.16
CA PHE A 204 -3.32 3.47 14.08
C PHE A 204 -3.64 4.66 14.98
N PHE A 205 -4.85 5.17 14.87
CA PHE A 205 -5.45 6.21 15.70
C PHE A 205 -6.18 5.51 16.85
N ARG A 206 -5.51 5.42 18.01
CA ARG A 206 -5.94 4.50 19.08
C ARG A 206 -7.27 4.83 19.73
N LYS A 207 -7.56 6.12 19.97
CA LYS A 207 -8.82 6.54 20.59
C LYS A 207 -9.96 6.53 19.60
N ALA A 208 -9.70 7.00 18.38
CA ALA A 208 -10.67 6.95 17.28
C ALA A 208 -10.95 5.51 16.84
N ASP A 209 -10.07 4.56 17.18
CA ASP A 209 -10.13 3.15 16.78
C ASP A 209 -10.23 2.99 15.25
N VAL A 210 -9.32 3.66 14.54
CA VAL A 210 -9.21 3.65 13.08
C VAL A 210 -7.80 3.27 12.68
N LEU A 211 -7.66 2.34 11.74
CA LEU A 211 -6.39 1.86 11.20
C LEU A 211 -6.30 2.17 9.71
N ALA A 212 -5.34 2.97 9.29
CA ALA A 212 -4.95 3.15 7.88
C ALA A 212 -3.84 2.15 7.54
N THR A 213 -4.04 1.37 6.47
CA THR A 213 -3.17 0.23 6.16
C THR A 213 -2.24 0.45 4.99
N GLY A 214 -2.45 1.52 4.18
CA GLY A 214 -1.83 1.54 2.85
C GLY A 214 -2.13 0.26 2.09
N ASP A 215 -1.24 -0.13 1.21
CA ASP A 215 -1.44 -1.28 0.32
C ASP A 215 -1.20 -2.65 0.97
N LEU A 216 -1.03 -2.68 2.29
CA LEU A 216 -1.08 -3.92 3.05
C LEU A 216 -2.48 -4.56 3.06
N PHE A 217 -3.50 -3.78 2.73
CA PHE A 217 -4.86 -4.26 2.53
C PHE A 217 -5.58 -3.45 1.44
N THR A 218 -6.28 -4.14 0.55
CA THR A 218 -7.12 -3.57 -0.50
C THR A 218 -8.38 -4.39 -0.69
N THR A 219 -9.47 -3.75 -1.14
CA THR A 219 -10.74 -4.45 -1.39
C THR A 219 -11.00 -4.71 -2.87
N VAL A 220 -10.10 -4.29 -3.77
CA VAL A 220 -10.36 -4.21 -5.22
C VAL A 220 -9.52 -5.15 -6.08
N MET A 221 -8.40 -5.68 -5.55
CA MET A 221 -7.49 -6.55 -6.30
C MET A 221 -6.80 -7.58 -5.41
N TYR A 222 -6.11 -8.54 -6.01
CA TYR A 222 -5.18 -9.42 -5.29
C TYR A 222 -4.03 -8.62 -4.66
N PRO A 223 -3.39 -9.15 -3.58
CA PRO A 223 -2.21 -8.53 -2.99
C PRO A 223 -1.19 -8.13 -4.07
N PHE A 224 -0.91 -6.84 -4.19
CA PHE A 224 0.17 -6.38 -5.03
C PHE A 224 1.48 -6.57 -4.27
N ILE A 225 2.33 -7.47 -4.76
CA ILE A 225 3.61 -7.81 -4.13
C ILE A 225 4.70 -7.20 -4.98
N ASP A 226 5.22 -6.06 -4.55
CA ASP A 226 6.32 -5.40 -5.24
C ASP A 226 7.66 -6.03 -4.85
N ALA A 227 7.99 -7.14 -5.50
CA ALA A 227 9.23 -7.87 -5.26
C ALA A 227 10.49 -7.04 -5.57
N ALA A 228 10.39 -6.02 -6.45
CA ALA A 228 11.50 -5.12 -6.75
C ALA A 228 11.81 -4.18 -5.57
N ASN A 229 10.80 -3.83 -4.81
CA ASN A 229 10.90 -3.04 -3.59
C ASN A 229 10.84 -3.91 -2.30
N GLY A 230 11.15 -5.19 -2.40
CA GLY A 230 11.33 -6.08 -1.24
C GLY A 230 10.06 -6.79 -0.76
N GLY A 231 8.94 -6.65 -1.47
CA GLY A 231 7.67 -7.29 -1.10
C GLY A 231 7.69 -8.82 -1.26
N THR A 232 7.03 -9.51 -0.33
CA THR A 232 6.87 -10.97 -0.35
C THR A 232 5.46 -11.39 0.06
N ILE A 233 4.99 -12.53 -0.47
CA ILE A 233 3.67 -13.07 -0.07
C ILE A 233 3.62 -13.46 1.41
N ASP A 234 4.70 -14.01 1.95
CA ASP A 234 4.74 -14.41 3.36
C ASP A 234 4.77 -13.18 4.28
N GLY A 235 5.53 -12.13 3.94
CA GLY A 235 5.51 -10.84 4.62
C GLY A 235 4.15 -10.17 4.54
N TYR A 236 3.51 -10.20 3.36
CA TYR A 236 2.16 -9.66 3.17
C TYR A 236 1.12 -10.34 4.08
N ILE A 237 1.15 -11.68 4.16
CA ILE A 237 0.28 -12.44 5.07
C ILE A 237 0.59 -12.12 6.55
N ASN A 238 1.87 -11.94 6.90
CA ASN A 238 2.25 -11.54 8.25
C ASN A 238 1.72 -10.14 8.60
N ALA A 239 1.78 -9.19 7.66
CA ALA A 239 1.20 -7.86 7.84
C ALA A 239 -0.33 -7.91 8.02
N LEU A 240 -1.03 -8.74 7.25
CA LEU A 240 -2.47 -8.95 7.44
C LEU A 240 -2.79 -9.58 8.82
N ASN A 241 -1.95 -10.50 9.32
CA ASN A 241 -2.10 -11.00 10.69
C ASN A 241 -1.86 -9.89 11.71
N ALA A 242 -0.85 -9.02 11.52
CA ALA A 242 -0.60 -7.88 12.41
C ALA A 242 -1.78 -6.88 12.41
N ILE A 243 -2.43 -6.66 11.26
CA ILE A 243 -3.67 -5.88 11.19
C ILE A 243 -4.77 -6.52 12.07
N MET A 244 -4.96 -7.84 11.95
CA MET A 244 -5.96 -8.56 12.75
C MET A 244 -5.64 -8.55 14.26
N ASP A 245 -4.36 -8.56 14.64
CA ASP A 245 -3.93 -8.46 16.05
C ASP A 245 -4.22 -7.08 16.67
N ILE A 246 -4.33 -6.03 15.83
CA ILE A 246 -4.63 -4.66 16.26
C ILE A 246 -6.14 -4.40 16.25
N THR A 247 -6.86 -4.95 15.28
CA THR A 247 -8.28 -4.67 15.04
C THR A 247 -9.18 -5.47 15.98
N VAL A 248 -10.32 -4.88 16.32
CA VAL A 248 -11.37 -5.50 17.12
C VAL A 248 -12.60 -5.70 16.24
N ALA A 249 -13.12 -6.91 16.22
CA ALA A 249 -14.31 -7.23 15.44
C ALA A 249 -15.55 -6.48 15.94
N SER A 250 -16.45 -6.11 15.04
CA SER A 250 -17.64 -5.31 15.32
C SER A 250 -18.64 -5.98 16.27
N ASN A 251 -18.59 -7.31 16.39
CA ASN A 251 -19.42 -8.09 17.33
C ASN A 251 -18.83 -8.16 18.75
N VAL A 252 -17.58 -7.75 18.94
CA VAL A 252 -16.90 -7.74 20.26
C VAL A 252 -16.99 -6.38 20.92
N ASN A 253 -16.84 -5.31 20.12
CA ASN A 253 -16.93 -3.94 20.60
C ASN A 253 -17.84 -3.14 19.67
N GLU A 254 -18.55 -2.15 20.20
CA GLU A 254 -19.51 -1.34 19.45
C GLU A 254 -18.86 -0.70 18.20
N GLY A 255 -19.24 -1.21 17.03
CA GLY A 255 -18.73 -0.80 15.72
C GLY A 255 -17.34 -1.34 15.35
N GLY A 256 -16.62 -2.06 16.22
CA GLY A 256 -15.28 -2.62 15.94
C GLY A 256 -14.24 -1.59 15.49
N THR A 257 -13.05 -2.00 15.11
CA THR A 257 -12.04 -1.12 14.52
C THR A 257 -12.36 -0.84 13.05
N MET A 258 -12.38 0.43 12.65
CA MET A 258 -12.55 0.82 11.25
C MET A 258 -11.21 0.73 10.53
N VAL A 259 -11.21 0.10 9.36
CA VAL A 259 -10.00 -0.10 8.54
C VAL A 259 -10.10 0.68 7.23
N ILE A 260 -9.16 1.62 7.03
CA ILE A 260 -9.01 2.36 5.79
C ILE A 260 -7.98 1.62 4.93
N PRO A 261 -8.40 0.93 3.85
CA PRO A 261 -7.48 0.24 2.96
C PRO A 261 -6.68 1.21 2.10
N GLY A 262 -5.57 0.75 1.50
CA GLY A 262 -4.87 1.55 0.49
C GLY A 262 -5.76 1.85 -0.72
N HIS A 263 -6.53 0.88 -1.17
CA HIS A 263 -7.50 1.06 -2.27
C HIS A 263 -8.84 0.41 -1.96
N GLY A 264 -9.90 1.10 -2.38
CA GLY A 264 -11.26 0.59 -2.29
C GLY A 264 -12.06 1.17 -1.12
N ARG A 265 -13.02 0.42 -0.62
CA ARG A 265 -13.99 0.91 0.36
C ARG A 265 -13.50 0.80 1.80
N LEU A 266 -14.06 1.66 2.66
CA LEU A 266 -13.94 1.52 4.11
C LEU A 266 -14.35 0.11 4.55
N SER A 267 -13.60 -0.46 5.47
CA SER A 267 -13.64 -1.88 5.84
C SER A 267 -13.55 -2.07 7.36
N ASP A 268 -13.61 -3.33 7.77
CA ASP A 268 -13.49 -3.76 9.16
C ASP A 268 -12.58 -5.01 9.28
N GLU A 269 -12.45 -5.58 10.47
CA GLU A 269 -11.65 -6.77 10.74
C GLU A 269 -12.10 -7.99 9.94
N GLN A 270 -13.41 -8.17 9.71
CA GLN A 270 -13.92 -9.30 8.93
C GLN A 270 -13.44 -9.24 7.48
N ASP A 271 -13.46 -8.07 6.85
CA ASP A 271 -12.95 -7.89 5.49
C ASP A 271 -11.45 -8.26 5.41
N VAL A 272 -10.65 -7.84 6.40
CA VAL A 272 -9.22 -8.19 6.48
C VAL A 272 -9.03 -9.70 6.66
N THR A 273 -9.84 -10.33 7.51
CA THR A 273 -9.82 -11.78 7.73
C THR A 273 -10.10 -12.55 6.45
N GLU A 274 -11.13 -12.16 5.70
CA GLU A 274 -11.45 -12.77 4.40
C GLU A 274 -10.30 -12.63 3.40
N TYR A 275 -9.71 -11.44 3.33
CA TYR A 275 -8.59 -11.15 2.42
C TYR A 275 -7.33 -11.94 2.80
N ARG A 276 -6.99 -12.00 4.10
CA ARG A 276 -5.88 -12.80 4.61
C ARG A 276 -6.07 -14.28 4.31
N ASN A 277 -7.27 -14.81 4.51
CA ASN A 277 -7.59 -16.20 4.22
C ASN A 277 -7.42 -16.51 2.73
N MET A 278 -7.92 -15.64 1.85
CA MET A 278 -7.72 -15.75 0.40
C MET A 278 -6.23 -15.80 0.05
N ALA A 279 -5.43 -14.84 0.52
CA ALA A 279 -3.98 -14.78 0.25
C ALA A 279 -3.26 -16.05 0.73
N THR A 280 -3.60 -16.54 1.93
CA THR A 280 -3.04 -17.76 2.51
C THR A 280 -3.39 -18.99 1.69
N ILE A 281 -4.65 -19.14 1.30
CA ILE A 281 -5.11 -20.28 0.49
C ILE A 281 -4.41 -20.32 -0.87
N VAL A 282 -4.33 -19.19 -1.55
CA VAL A 282 -3.67 -19.12 -2.87
C VAL A 282 -2.16 -19.41 -2.74
N ARG A 283 -1.48 -18.82 -1.74
CA ARG A 283 -0.07 -19.10 -1.46
C ARG A 283 0.16 -20.58 -1.20
N ASP A 284 -0.67 -21.22 -0.38
CA ASP A 284 -0.49 -22.63 0.00
C ASP A 284 -0.79 -23.60 -1.16
N ARG A 285 -1.78 -23.28 -2.00
CA ARG A 285 -2.03 -24.04 -3.25
C ARG A 285 -0.81 -24.00 -4.16
N ILE A 286 -0.26 -22.81 -4.41
CA ILE A 286 0.92 -22.62 -5.26
C ILE A 286 2.16 -23.32 -4.66
N LYS A 287 2.38 -23.18 -3.35
CA LYS A 287 3.46 -23.85 -2.61
C LYS A 287 3.40 -25.37 -2.78
N GLU A 288 2.21 -25.94 -2.70
CA GLU A 288 2.01 -27.39 -2.89
C GLU A 288 2.30 -27.82 -4.34
N TYR A 289 1.90 -27.02 -5.33
CA TYR A 289 2.22 -27.30 -6.74
C TYR A 289 3.73 -27.21 -7.01
N VAL A 290 4.42 -26.23 -6.43
CA VAL A 290 5.88 -26.11 -6.52
C VAL A 290 6.57 -27.32 -5.89
N LYS A 291 6.12 -27.80 -4.71
CA LYS A 291 6.65 -29.03 -4.08
C LYS A 291 6.49 -30.28 -4.97
N ARG A 292 5.43 -30.34 -5.77
CA ARG A 292 5.21 -31.42 -6.76
C ARG A 292 6.04 -31.25 -8.05
N GLY A 293 6.88 -30.24 -8.13
CA GLY A 293 7.73 -29.98 -9.29
C GLY A 293 6.97 -29.42 -10.50
N MET A 294 5.77 -28.86 -10.34
CA MET A 294 5.01 -28.27 -11.45
C MET A 294 5.69 -27.00 -11.97
N THR A 295 5.70 -26.85 -13.28
CA THR A 295 6.16 -25.60 -13.93
C THR A 295 5.17 -24.48 -13.73
N LEU A 296 5.59 -23.22 -13.94
CA LEU A 296 4.71 -22.05 -13.85
C LEU A 296 3.47 -22.20 -14.74
N GLU A 297 3.63 -22.68 -15.96
CA GLU A 297 2.52 -22.88 -16.92
C GLU A 297 1.53 -23.92 -16.41
N GLN A 298 2.03 -25.01 -15.82
CA GLN A 298 1.17 -26.02 -15.20
C GLN A 298 0.43 -25.46 -13.99
N VAL A 299 1.08 -24.63 -13.16
CA VAL A 299 0.43 -23.96 -12.01
C VAL A 299 -0.65 -23.00 -12.49
N LYS A 300 -0.37 -22.15 -13.49
CA LYS A 300 -1.36 -21.25 -14.09
C LYS A 300 -2.55 -22.02 -14.65
N ALA A 301 -2.32 -23.15 -15.32
CA ALA A 301 -3.38 -24.03 -15.84
C ALA A 301 -4.26 -24.64 -14.75
N LYS A 302 -3.76 -24.79 -13.50
CA LYS A 302 -4.54 -25.23 -12.34
C LYS A 302 -5.47 -24.16 -11.77
N LYS A 303 -5.33 -22.90 -12.20
CA LYS A 303 -6.15 -21.75 -11.75
C LYS A 303 -6.27 -21.69 -10.22
N PRO A 304 -5.16 -21.52 -9.49
CA PRO A 304 -5.15 -21.58 -8.02
C PRO A 304 -6.02 -20.48 -7.36
N THR A 305 -6.39 -19.46 -8.12
CA THR A 305 -7.15 -18.27 -7.70
C THR A 305 -8.63 -18.32 -8.05
N LEU A 306 -9.11 -19.37 -8.80
CA LEU A 306 -10.42 -19.40 -9.45
C LEU A 306 -11.59 -19.01 -8.54
N ASP A 307 -11.57 -19.43 -7.27
CA ASP A 307 -12.65 -19.15 -6.31
C ASP A 307 -12.75 -17.65 -5.95
N PHE A 308 -11.67 -16.91 -6.16
CA PHE A 308 -11.52 -15.51 -5.74
C PHE A 308 -11.48 -14.54 -6.93
N ASP A 309 -11.28 -15.04 -8.16
CA ASP A 309 -11.19 -14.24 -9.38
C ASP A 309 -12.40 -13.31 -9.60
N PRO A 310 -13.66 -13.70 -9.27
CA PRO A 310 -14.80 -12.80 -9.44
C PRO A 310 -14.74 -11.51 -8.61
N ARG A 311 -13.99 -11.53 -7.48
CA ARG A 311 -13.84 -10.38 -6.58
C ARG A 311 -12.55 -9.62 -6.80
N TYR A 312 -11.43 -10.31 -6.98
CA TYR A 312 -10.10 -9.73 -6.98
C TYR A 312 -9.34 -9.88 -8.30
N GLY A 313 -9.83 -10.71 -9.21
CA GLY A 313 -9.14 -11.06 -10.44
C GLY A 313 -9.20 -9.96 -11.51
N SER A 314 -8.14 -9.88 -12.30
CA SER A 314 -8.06 -9.04 -13.51
C SER A 314 -7.21 -9.70 -14.57
N ASP A 315 -7.66 -9.60 -15.84
CA ASP A 315 -6.90 -10.07 -17.01
C ASP A 315 -6.10 -8.93 -17.68
N SER A 316 -6.23 -7.69 -17.17
CA SER A 316 -5.61 -6.51 -17.76
C SER A 316 -5.16 -5.53 -16.66
N GLY A 317 -4.41 -4.49 -17.07
CA GLY A 317 -3.92 -3.47 -16.16
C GLY A 317 -2.53 -3.78 -15.60
N ILE A 318 -2.15 -3.04 -14.56
CA ILE A 318 -0.80 -3.07 -13.97
C ILE A 318 -0.53 -4.33 -13.14
N TRP A 319 -1.59 -4.96 -12.60
CA TRP A 319 -1.52 -6.15 -11.77
C TRP A 319 -2.60 -7.14 -12.15
N THR A 320 -2.22 -8.19 -12.88
CA THR A 320 -3.16 -9.22 -13.33
C THR A 320 -3.13 -10.44 -12.42
N THR A 321 -4.20 -11.24 -12.46
CA THR A 321 -4.26 -12.56 -11.80
C THR A 321 -3.05 -13.43 -12.16
N SER A 322 -2.64 -13.41 -13.44
CA SER A 322 -1.47 -14.15 -13.92
C SER A 322 -0.17 -13.66 -13.27
N MET A 323 0.01 -12.34 -13.10
CA MET A 323 1.19 -11.77 -12.44
C MET A 323 1.23 -12.12 -10.95
N PHE A 324 0.10 -12.08 -10.26
CA PHE A 324 -0.01 -12.48 -8.86
C PHE A 324 0.43 -13.94 -8.66
N VAL A 325 -0.12 -14.87 -9.45
CA VAL A 325 0.25 -16.30 -9.42
C VAL A 325 1.74 -16.49 -9.72
N GLU A 326 2.26 -15.79 -10.73
CA GLU A 326 3.67 -15.88 -11.13
C GLU A 326 4.62 -15.38 -10.05
N THR A 327 4.28 -14.25 -9.39
CA THR A 327 5.09 -13.69 -8.31
C THR A 327 5.19 -14.66 -7.14
N ILE A 328 4.07 -15.23 -6.70
CA ILE A 328 4.06 -16.24 -5.63
C ILE A 328 4.86 -17.48 -6.05
N TYR A 329 4.65 -17.97 -7.28
CA TYR A 329 5.38 -19.14 -7.80
C TYR A 329 6.90 -18.93 -7.72
N LYS A 330 7.39 -17.78 -8.22
CA LYS A 330 8.82 -17.44 -8.20
C LYS A 330 9.38 -17.42 -6.78
N GLN A 331 8.65 -16.83 -5.84
CA GLN A 331 9.05 -16.77 -4.44
C GLN A 331 9.07 -18.18 -3.79
N MET A 332 8.08 -19.01 -4.08
CA MET A 332 8.03 -20.37 -3.56
C MET A 332 9.16 -21.25 -4.13
N VAL A 333 9.52 -21.09 -5.40
CA VAL A 333 10.67 -21.79 -6.02
C VAL A 333 12.00 -21.31 -5.39
N ALA A 334 12.15 -20.00 -5.18
CA ALA A 334 13.35 -19.44 -4.55
C ALA A 334 13.55 -19.95 -3.11
N ALA A 335 12.44 -20.06 -2.36
CA ALA A 335 12.48 -20.58 -0.98
C ALA A 335 12.70 -22.11 -0.91
N ASN A 336 12.39 -22.86 -1.97
CA ASN A 336 12.53 -24.31 -2.05
C ASN A 336 13.20 -24.69 -3.38
N PRO A 337 14.49 -24.40 -3.54
CA PRO A 337 15.17 -24.74 -4.80
C PRO A 337 15.11 -26.26 -5.04
N PRO A 338 14.78 -26.71 -6.27
CA PRO A 338 14.69 -28.12 -6.56
C PRO A 338 16.02 -28.79 -6.24
N THR A 339 15.95 -29.86 -5.44
CA THR A 339 17.14 -30.69 -5.13
C THR A 339 17.70 -31.19 -6.47
N LYS A 340 18.95 -30.87 -6.77
CA LYS A 340 19.63 -31.42 -7.95
C LYS A 340 19.49 -32.95 -7.91
N PRO A 341 19.12 -33.58 -9.04
CA PRO A 341 19.09 -35.04 -9.07
C PRO A 341 20.44 -35.57 -8.63
N THR A 342 20.47 -36.36 -7.58
CA THR A 342 21.67 -37.09 -7.14
C THR A 342 22.08 -37.97 -8.32
N GLN A 343 23.16 -37.63 -9.03
CA GLN A 343 23.73 -38.52 -10.05
C GLN A 343 24.09 -39.82 -9.34
N SER A 344 23.29 -40.85 -9.61
CA SER A 344 23.62 -42.22 -9.18
C SER A 344 24.99 -42.60 -9.77
N LYS A 345 25.99 -42.66 -8.90
CA LYS A 345 27.29 -43.22 -9.25
C LYS A 345 27.11 -44.75 -9.29
N ASN A 346 26.47 -45.26 -10.31
CA ASN A 346 26.60 -46.64 -10.74
C ASN A 346 27.77 -46.71 -11.72
N GLN A 347 28.98 -46.75 -11.24
CA GLN A 347 30.10 -47.31 -11.99
C GLN A 347 30.06 -48.83 -11.83
N PRO A 348 30.01 -49.63 -12.90
CA PRO A 348 30.23 -51.06 -12.83
C PRO A 348 31.70 -51.29 -12.51
N LYS A 349 31.97 -52.02 -11.41
CA LYS A 349 33.29 -52.57 -11.13
C LYS A 349 33.67 -53.50 -12.27
N SER A 350 34.65 -53.09 -13.10
CA SER A 350 35.30 -53.97 -14.05
C SER A 350 36.07 -55.04 -13.26
N SER A 351 35.61 -56.27 -13.31
CA SER A 351 36.38 -57.44 -12.91
C SER A 351 37.49 -57.69 -13.91
N GLY A 352 38.69 -57.29 -13.58
CA GLY A 352 39.89 -57.75 -14.31
C GLY A 352 40.27 -59.15 -13.87
N LYS A 353 40.47 -60.02 -14.86
CA LYS A 353 41.27 -61.23 -14.73
C LYS A 353 42.73 -60.87 -14.99
#